data_6d6835679ed5f4962c4e0dac63749f8e
#
_entry.id   6d6835679ed5f4962c4e0dac63749f8e
#
_cell.length_a   1.000
_cell.length_b   1.000
_cell.length_c   1.000
_cell.angle_alpha   90.00
_cell.angle_beta   90.00
_cell.angle_gamma   90.00
#
_symmetry.space_group_name_H-M   'P 1'
#
loop_
_entity.id
_entity.type
_entity.pdbx_description
1 polymer ?
#
loop_
_entity_poly.entity_id
_entity_poly.type
_entity_poly.pdbx_seq_one_letter_code
_entity_poly.pdbx_strand_id
1 'polypeptide(L)'
;ARRGKKVVVFDADFGLANVEVMLGIRPQYNLLDLIHNNKSMTEIITQGPEGIGFISGGSGVSELATLDNASIKLLISELVKLDQMYDVVIIDTGAGITDSVMEFVMMSPEVVLVVTPEPTSITDSYSLLKVLRRKNSFNPLYKTIHVVANRVENEAEGAEIFHKIDTVSSK
;
A
#
# COMPACT_ATOMS: atom_id res chain seq x y z
N ALA A 1 -10.98 9.00 -9.04
CA ALA A 1 -11.83 8.81 -10.22
C ALA A 1 -12.93 9.87 -10.30
N ARG A 2 -13.85 10.04 -9.31
CA ARG A 2 -14.98 11.01 -9.37
C ARG A 2 -14.57 12.46 -9.61
N ARG A 3 -13.33 12.84 -9.32
CA ARG A 3 -12.77 14.16 -9.59
C ARG A 3 -12.06 14.28 -10.95
N GLY A 4 -12.30 13.34 -11.86
CA GLY A 4 -11.69 13.31 -13.20
C GLY A 4 -10.24 12.81 -13.23
N LYS A 5 -9.73 12.28 -12.12
CA LYS A 5 -8.39 11.71 -12.05
C LYS A 5 -8.37 10.25 -12.50
N LYS A 6 -7.36 9.87 -13.25
CA LYS A 6 -7.07 8.46 -13.56
C LYS A 6 -6.43 7.83 -12.33
N VAL A 7 -7.09 6.84 -11.75
CA VAL A 7 -6.65 6.17 -10.51
C VAL A 7 -6.45 4.70 -10.77
N VAL A 8 -5.38 4.13 -10.24
CA VAL A 8 -5.18 2.69 -10.15
C VAL A 8 -4.94 2.29 -8.70
N VAL A 9 -5.54 1.18 -8.29
CA VAL A 9 -5.35 0.56 -6.98
C VAL A 9 -4.57 -0.74 -7.18
N PHE A 10 -3.48 -0.88 -6.48
CA PHE A 10 -2.67 -2.08 -6.44
C PHE A 10 -2.84 -2.74 -5.06
N ASP A 11 -3.42 -3.94 -5.04
CA ASP A 11 -3.54 -4.75 -3.84
C ASP A 11 -2.21 -5.47 -3.57
N ALA A 12 -1.44 -4.94 -2.63
CA ALA A 12 -0.14 -5.44 -2.21
C ALA A 12 -0.19 -6.18 -0.87
N ASP A 13 -1.39 -6.55 -0.38
CA ASP A 13 -1.56 -7.48 0.74
C ASP A 13 -1.47 -8.92 0.23
N PHE A 14 -0.24 -9.35 -0.04
CA PHE A 14 0.03 -10.63 -0.66
C PHE A 14 -0.42 -11.81 0.21
N GLY A 15 -1.34 -12.60 -0.32
CA GLY A 15 -1.93 -13.76 0.36
C GLY A 15 -3.26 -13.49 1.05
N LEU A 16 -3.56 -12.24 1.44
CA LEU A 16 -4.83 -11.83 2.02
C LEU A 16 -5.55 -10.76 1.18
N ALA A 17 -5.17 -10.63 -0.09
CA ALA A 17 -5.73 -9.69 -1.04
C ALA A 17 -7.27 -9.76 -1.02
N ASN A 18 -7.92 -8.63 -0.77
CA ASN A 18 -9.36 -8.55 -0.59
C ASN A 18 -10.03 -7.35 -1.29
N VAL A 19 -9.24 -6.45 -1.87
CA VAL A 19 -9.75 -5.26 -2.57
C VAL A 19 -10.65 -5.65 -3.74
N GLU A 20 -10.35 -6.74 -4.46
CA GLU A 20 -11.18 -7.25 -5.55
C GLU A 20 -12.61 -7.61 -5.08
N VAL A 21 -12.73 -8.16 -3.86
CA VAL A 21 -14.02 -8.47 -3.26
C VAL A 21 -14.79 -7.20 -2.91
N MET A 22 -14.09 -6.19 -2.35
CA MET A 22 -14.69 -4.89 -2.01
C MET A 22 -15.16 -4.14 -3.26
N LEU A 23 -14.44 -4.25 -4.36
CA LEU A 23 -14.79 -3.62 -5.63
C LEU A 23 -15.81 -4.42 -6.45
N GLY A 24 -16.11 -5.65 -6.05
CA GLY A 24 -17.03 -6.54 -6.77
C GLY A 24 -16.53 -6.94 -8.16
N ILE A 25 -15.22 -7.05 -8.35
CA ILE A 25 -14.58 -7.39 -9.61
C ILE A 25 -13.91 -8.77 -9.55
N ARG A 26 -13.68 -9.36 -10.73
CA ARG A 26 -12.94 -10.61 -10.87
C ARG A 26 -11.83 -10.40 -11.88
N PRO A 27 -10.60 -10.15 -11.43
CA PRO A 27 -9.45 -10.00 -12.30
C PRO A 27 -9.20 -11.27 -13.11
N GLN A 28 -8.89 -11.11 -14.40
CA GLN A 28 -8.50 -12.23 -15.27
C GLN A 28 -7.05 -12.61 -15.01
N TYR A 29 -6.21 -11.65 -14.71
CA TYR A 29 -4.79 -11.79 -14.44
C TYR A 29 -4.44 -11.13 -13.12
N ASN A 30 -3.34 -11.58 -12.54
CA ASN A 30 -2.79 -11.06 -11.29
C ASN A 30 -1.27 -10.88 -11.39
N LEU A 31 -0.60 -10.56 -10.30
CA LEU A 31 0.85 -10.35 -10.27
C LEU A 31 1.68 -11.56 -10.68
N LEU A 32 1.21 -12.80 -10.48
CA LEU A 32 1.96 -13.98 -10.94
C LEU A 32 2.03 -14.04 -12.47
N ASP A 33 0.99 -13.55 -13.15
CA ASP A 33 1.00 -13.48 -14.61
C ASP A 33 2.05 -12.48 -15.12
N LEU A 34 2.30 -11.39 -14.37
CA LEU A 34 3.41 -10.47 -14.66
C LEU A 34 4.76 -11.13 -14.40
N ILE A 35 4.92 -11.82 -13.25
CA ILE A 35 6.20 -12.37 -12.80
C ILE A 35 6.61 -13.59 -13.63
N HIS A 36 5.68 -14.50 -13.92
CA HIS A 36 5.99 -15.80 -14.51
C HIS A 36 5.48 -16.01 -15.93
N ASN A 37 4.40 -15.32 -16.32
CA ASN A 37 3.70 -15.59 -17.58
C ASN A 37 3.94 -14.52 -18.64
N ASN A 38 4.97 -13.68 -18.48
CA ASN A 38 5.36 -12.60 -19.40
C ASN A 38 4.20 -11.63 -19.77
N LYS A 39 3.22 -11.46 -18.88
CA LYS A 39 2.22 -10.42 -19.05
C LYS A 39 2.80 -9.05 -18.73
N SER A 40 2.41 -8.04 -19.48
CA SER A 40 2.76 -6.66 -19.16
C SER A 40 1.91 -6.12 -18.00
N MET A 41 2.39 -5.08 -17.33
CA MET A 41 1.63 -4.38 -16.29
C MET A 41 0.26 -3.92 -16.82
N THR A 42 0.18 -3.46 -18.06
CA THR A 42 -1.07 -3.00 -18.68
C THR A 42 -2.09 -4.11 -18.92
N GLU A 43 -1.62 -5.33 -19.20
CA GLU A 43 -2.51 -6.48 -19.45
C GLU A 43 -3.13 -7.01 -18.17
N ILE A 44 -2.46 -6.88 -17.02
CA ILE A 44 -2.98 -7.32 -15.72
C ILE A 44 -3.90 -6.31 -15.05
N ILE A 45 -4.01 -5.08 -15.58
CA ILE A 45 -4.94 -4.08 -15.04
C ILE A 45 -6.37 -4.44 -15.43
N THR A 46 -7.19 -4.67 -14.42
CA THR A 46 -8.65 -4.87 -14.57
C THR A 46 -9.38 -3.55 -14.35
N GLN A 47 -10.37 -3.26 -15.18
CA GLN A 47 -11.22 -2.07 -14.98
C GLN A 47 -12.26 -2.34 -13.90
N GLY A 48 -12.24 -1.51 -12.87
CA GLY A 48 -13.18 -1.52 -11.76
C GLY A 48 -14.25 -0.44 -11.89
N PRO A 49 -15.09 -0.28 -10.87
CA PRO A 49 -16.14 0.74 -10.84
C PRO A 49 -15.55 2.15 -10.94
N GLU A 50 -16.33 3.09 -11.45
CA GLU A 50 -15.96 4.51 -11.63
C GLU A 50 -14.71 4.72 -12.52
N GLY A 51 -14.34 3.72 -13.33
CA GLY A 51 -13.15 3.77 -14.19
C GLY A 51 -11.82 3.64 -13.45
N ILE A 52 -11.83 3.10 -12.23
CA ILE A 52 -10.61 2.79 -11.47
C ILE A 52 -9.92 1.59 -12.10
N GLY A 53 -8.62 1.71 -12.40
CA GLY A 53 -7.78 0.53 -12.69
C GLY A 53 -7.52 -0.26 -11.40
N PHE A 54 -7.47 -1.57 -11.50
CA PHE A 54 -7.16 -2.45 -10.38
C PHE A 54 -6.13 -3.51 -10.77
N ILE A 55 -5.14 -3.71 -9.92
CA ILE A 55 -4.12 -4.75 -10.03
C ILE A 55 -4.26 -5.67 -8.84
N SER A 56 -4.60 -6.95 -9.12
CA SER A 56 -4.78 -7.96 -8.09
C SER A 56 -3.45 -8.50 -7.59
N GLY A 57 -3.29 -8.50 -6.26
CA GLY A 57 -2.20 -9.20 -5.57
C GLY A 57 -2.36 -10.72 -5.53
N GLY A 58 -3.43 -11.28 -6.13
CA GLY A 58 -3.67 -12.72 -6.16
C GLY A 58 -4.21 -13.27 -4.85
N SER A 59 -5.51 -13.20 -4.66
CA SER A 59 -6.19 -13.72 -3.47
C SER A 59 -5.94 -15.21 -3.27
N GLY A 60 -5.46 -15.60 -2.07
CA GLY A 60 -5.21 -16.99 -1.70
C GLY A 60 -3.98 -17.64 -2.37
N VAL A 61 -3.11 -16.87 -2.99
CA VAL A 61 -1.89 -17.36 -3.64
C VAL A 61 -0.70 -17.25 -2.67
N SER A 62 -0.35 -18.35 -2.03
CA SER A 62 0.74 -18.41 -1.04
C SER A 62 2.11 -18.02 -1.58
N GLU A 63 2.34 -18.20 -2.87
CA GLU A 63 3.61 -17.85 -3.53
C GLU A 63 3.89 -16.35 -3.49
N LEU A 64 2.86 -15.50 -3.60
CA LEU A 64 3.01 -14.05 -3.53
C LEU A 64 3.37 -13.56 -2.12
N ALA A 65 2.99 -14.32 -1.08
CA ALA A 65 3.39 -14.00 0.29
C ALA A 65 4.90 -14.21 0.56
N THR A 66 5.60 -14.92 -0.33
CA THR A 66 7.02 -15.30 -0.19
C THR A 66 7.88 -14.79 -1.35
N LEU A 67 7.48 -13.68 -1.98
CA LEU A 67 8.24 -13.07 -3.07
C LEU A 67 9.67 -12.74 -2.63
N ASP A 68 10.61 -13.11 -3.47
CA ASP A 68 12.01 -12.76 -3.26
C ASP A 68 12.27 -11.27 -3.59
N ASN A 69 13.42 -10.78 -3.16
CA ASN A 69 13.82 -9.40 -3.38
C ASN A 69 13.92 -9.01 -4.87
N ALA A 70 14.19 -9.97 -5.76
CA ALA A 70 14.28 -9.70 -7.19
C ALA A 70 12.89 -9.44 -7.78
N SER A 71 11.91 -10.26 -7.40
CA SER A 71 10.50 -10.10 -7.78
C SER A 71 9.90 -8.80 -7.25
N ILE A 72 10.20 -8.43 -5.99
CA ILE A 72 9.76 -7.15 -5.41
C ILE A 72 10.35 -5.97 -6.20
N LYS A 73 11.63 -6.00 -6.55
CA LYS A 73 12.26 -4.94 -7.36
C LYS A 73 11.67 -4.86 -8.77
N LEU A 74 11.36 -6.01 -9.39
CA LEU A 74 10.67 -6.04 -10.66
C LEU A 74 9.31 -5.34 -10.54
N LEU A 75 8.50 -5.69 -9.54
CA LEU A 75 7.20 -5.06 -9.30
C LEU A 75 7.32 -3.55 -9.12
N ILE A 76 8.29 -3.09 -8.32
CA ILE A 76 8.55 -1.66 -8.12
C ILE A 76 8.87 -0.98 -9.45
N SER A 77 9.73 -1.58 -10.28
CA SER A 77 10.09 -1.02 -11.57
C SER A 77 8.90 -0.93 -12.54
N GLU A 78 7.99 -1.88 -12.47
CA GLU A 78 6.76 -1.88 -13.28
C GLU A 78 5.73 -0.87 -12.75
N LEU A 79 5.61 -0.72 -11.40
CA LEU A 79 4.73 0.28 -10.79
C LEU A 79 5.14 1.72 -11.14
N VAL A 80 6.44 2.00 -11.20
CA VAL A 80 6.95 3.34 -11.62
C VAL A 80 6.47 3.70 -13.03
N LYS A 81 6.27 2.72 -13.92
CA LYS A 81 5.75 2.99 -15.27
C LYS A 81 4.30 3.47 -15.26
N LEU A 82 3.53 3.15 -14.22
CA LEU A 82 2.15 3.61 -14.08
C LEU A 82 2.02 5.13 -13.90
N ASP A 83 3.06 5.82 -13.43
CA ASP A 83 3.10 7.27 -13.32
C ASP A 83 2.83 8.00 -14.65
N GLN A 84 3.14 7.35 -15.78
CA GLN A 84 2.87 7.90 -17.11
C GLN A 84 1.42 7.71 -17.57
N MET A 85 0.68 6.83 -16.90
CA MET A 85 -0.66 6.39 -17.32
C MET A 85 -1.75 6.85 -16.36
N TYR A 86 -1.42 7.05 -15.10
CA TYR A 86 -2.35 7.36 -14.01
C TYR A 86 -1.91 8.60 -13.25
N ASP A 87 -2.87 9.40 -12.81
CA ASP A 87 -2.63 10.58 -11.96
C ASP A 87 -2.38 10.18 -10.49
N VAL A 88 -2.90 9.02 -10.07
CA VAL A 88 -2.79 8.51 -8.70
C VAL A 88 -2.63 6.99 -8.73
N VAL A 89 -1.60 6.49 -8.08
CA VAL A 89 -1.37 5.06 -7.81
C VAL A 89 -1.55 4.86 -6.31
N ILE A 90 -2.52 4.04 -5.91
CA ILE A 90 -2.75 3.66 -4.50
C ILE A 90 -2.22 2.25 -4.32
N ILE A 91 -1.28 2.07 -3.40
CA ILE A 91 -0.73 0.77 -3.03
C ILE A 91 -1.31 0.39 -1.66
N ASP A 92 -2.20 -0.61 -1.65
CA ASP A 92 -2.82 -1.14 -0.43
C ASP A 92 -1.97 -2.28 0.11
N THR A 93 -1.28 -2.03 1.21
CA THR A 93 -0.34 -2.99 1.81
C THR A 93 -0.97 -3.70 3.00
N GLY A 94 -0.58 -4.94 3.24
CA GLY A 94 -0.83 -5.60 4.51
C GLY A 94 -0.22 -4.85 5.69
N ALA A 95 -0.67 -5.20 6.90
CA ALA A 95 -0.11 -4.67 8.13
C ALA A 95 1.31 -5.21 8.39
N GLY A 96 2.08 -4.49 9.21
CA GLY A 96 3.39 -4.94 9.68
C GLY A 96 4.57 -4.24 9.01
N ILE A 97 5.74 -4.86 9.14
CA ILE A 97 7.04 -4.31 8.73
C ILE A 97 7.85 -5.29 7.89
N THR A 98 7.16 -6.12 7.10
CA THR A 98 7.83 -7.05 6.16
C THR A 98 8.65 -6.27 5.14
N ASP A 99 9.64 -6.93 4.52
CA ASP A 99 10.48 -6.27 3.53
C ASP A 99 9.66 -5.72 2.36
N SER A 100 8.64 -6.44 1.90
CA SER A 100 7.74 -5.98 0.83
C SER A 100 6.97 -4.71 1.22
N VAL A 101 6.37 -4.69 2.41
CA VAL A 101 5.67 -3.50 2.93
C VAL A 101 6.63 -2.30 3.00
N MET A 102 7.83 -2.52 3.55
CA MET A 102 8.83 -1.47 3.69
C MET A 102 9.32 -0.92 2.34
N GLU A 103 9.49 -1.77 1.34
CA GLU A 103 9.89 -1.33 0.00
C GLU A 103 8.79 -0.48 -0.66
N PHE A 104 7.52 -0.89 -0.57
CA PHE A 104 6.40 -0.08 -1.08
C PHE A 104 6.24 1.25 -0.33
N VAL A 105 6.37 1.24 0.99
CA VAL A 105 6.37 2.47 1.80
C VAL A 105 7.54 3.37 1.41
N MET A 106 8.74 2.82 1.17
CA MET A 106 9.92 3.59 0.78
C MET A 106 9.79 4.22 -0.61
N MET A 107 9.22 3.53 -1.58
CA MET A 107 9.05 4.09 -2.93
C MET A 107 7.97 5.18 -3.00
N SER A 108 6.97 5.15 -2.12
CA SER A 108 5.82 6.06 -2.15
C SER A 108 6.18 7.43 -1.56
N PRO A 109 5.98 8.54 -2.26
CA PRO A 109 6.23 9.88 -1.72
C PRO A 109 5.24 10.26 -0.61
N GLU A 110 4.01 9.75 -0.69
CA GLU A 110 2.96 9.96 0.30
C GLU A 110 2.55 8.62 0.93
N VAL A 111 2.45 8.59 2.24
CA VAL A 111 2.05 7.41 3.02
C VAL A 111 0.82 7.76 3.84
N VAL A 112 -0.23 6.97 3.72
CA VAL A 112 -1.42 7.06 4.57
C VAL A 112 -1.32 5.97 5.63
N LEU A 113 -0.96 6.36 6.86
CA LEU A 113 -0.85 5.47 8.01
C LEU A 113 -2.20 5.42 8.71
N VAL A 114 -2.92 4.32 8.54
CA VAL A 114 -4.22 4.10 9.18
C VAL A 114 -4.01 3.47 10.55
N VAL A 115 -4.50 4.14 11.60
CA VAL A 115 -4.33 3.74 13.00
C VAL A 115 -5.70 3.64 13.66
N THR A 116 -5.92 2.58 14.43
CA THR A 116 -7.15 2.41 15.22
C THR A 116 -6.85 2.54 16.73
N PRO A 117 -7.87 2.70 17.60
CA PRO A 117 -7.65 2.85 19.04
C PRO A 117 -7.00 1.64 19.72
N GLU A 118 -7.00 0.48 19.05
CA GLU A 118 -6.45 -0.75 19.63
C GLU A 118 -4.93 -0.60 19.89
N PRO A 119 -4.45 -1.03 21.08
CA PRO A 119 -3.04 -0.92 21.45
C PRO A 119 -2.07 -1.55 20.46
N THR A 120 -2.47 -2.65 19.81
CA THR A 120 -1.69 -3.33 18.78
C THR A 120 -1.49 -2.45 17.56
N SER A 121 -2.55 -1.81 17.05
CA SER A 121 -2.48 -0.90 15.90
C SER A 121 -1.55 0.29 16.16
N ILE A 122 -1.61 0.88 17.36
CA ILE A 122 -0.73 1.98 17.76
C ILE A 122 0.73 1.50 17.81
N THR A 123 0.98 0.32 18.40
CA THR A 123 2.32 -0.25 18.51
C THR A 123 2.93 -0.59 17.17
N ASP A 124 2.13 -1.17 16.26
CA ASP A 124 2.56 -1.54 14.91
C ASP A 124 2.88 -0.29 14.09
N SER A 125 2.03 0.72 14.17
CA SER A 125 2.24 2.01 13.52
C SER A 125 3.55 2.67 13.98
N TYR A 126 3.81 2.64 15.30
CA TYR A 126 5.07 3.11 15.86
C TYR A 126 6.28 2.33 15.35
N SER A 127 6.17 1.00 15.32
CA SER A 127 7.23 0.13 14.84
C SER A 127 7.59 0.41 13.38
N LEU A 128 6.57 0.63 12.53
CA LEU A 128 6.76 1.01 11.13
C LEU A 128 7.51 2.35 11.01
N LEU A 129 7.08 3.38 11.72
CA LEU A 129 7.73 4.69 11.69
C LEU A 129 9.18 4.63 12.17
N LYS A 130 9.46 3.85 13.23
CA LYS A 130 10.79 3.65 13.76
C LYS A 130 11.71 2.93 12.78
N VAL A 131 11.22 1.87 12.12
CA VAL A 131 11.98 1.14 11.12
C VAL A 131 12.23 2.02 9.89
N LEU A 132 11.22 2.75 9.44
CA LEU A 132 11.31 3.67 8.32
C LEU A 132 12.42 4.70 8.52
N ARG A 133 12.47 5.34 9.69
CA ARG A 133 13.51 6.34 10.04
C ARG A 133 14.93 5.78 10.07
N ARG A 134 15.09 4.49 10.36
CA ARG A 134 16.40 3.83 10.38
C ARG A 134 16.92 3.42 9.00
N LYS A 135 16.07 3.46 7.97
CA LYS A 135 16.51 3.18 6.60
C LYS A 135 17.38 4.34 6.10
N ASN A 136 18.61 4.06 5.66
CA ASN A 136 19.56 5.06 5.15
C ASN A 136 19.01 5.89 3.97
N SER A 137 18.09 5.32 3.20
CA SER A 137 17.42 5.97 2.07
C SER A 137 16.22 6.82 2.46
N PHE A 138 15.81 6.82 3.75
CA PHE A 138 14.70 7.65 4.22
C PHE A 138 15.11 9.13 4.24
N ASN A 139 14.35 9.95 3.52
CA ASN A 139 14.50 11.40 3.55
C ASN A 139 13.17 12.07 3.85
N PRO A 140 13.01 12.69 5.03
CA PRO A 140 11.76 13.32 5.44
C PRO A 140 11.35 14.52 4.57
N LEU A 141 12.27 15.09 3.79
CA LEU A 141 11.97 16.20 2.88
C LEU A 141 11.18 15.74 1.63
N TYR A 142 11.24 14.44 1.30
CA TYR A 142 10.60 13.87 0.11
C TYR A 142 9.49 12.87 0.45
N LYS A 143 9.13 12.77 1.74
CA LYS A 143 8.10 11.82 2.18
C LYS A 143 7.14 12.47 3.16
N THR A 144 5.87 12.52 2.80
CA THR A 144 4.79 12.96 3.67
C THR A 144 4.08 11.75 4.26
N ILE A 145 3.89 11.75 5.58
CA ILE A 145 3.13 10.72 6.28
C ILE A 145 1.86 11.34 6.84
N HIS A 146 0.73 10.90 6.32
CA HIS A 146 -0.60 11.28 6.80
C HIS A 146 -1.09 10.23 7.79
N VAL A 147 -1.47 10.65 9.00
CA VAL A 147 -2.06 9.75 9.99
C VAL A 147 -3.58 9.84 9.91
N VAL A 148 -4.24 8.72 9.70
CA VAL A 148 -5.69 8.60 9.71
C VAL A 148 -6.11 7.79 10.93
N ALA A 149 -6.69 8.44 11.94
CA ALA A 149 -7.31 7.76 13.06
C ALA A 149 -8.67 7.20 12.61
N ASN A 150 -8.77 5.87 12.50
CA ASN A 150 -9.95 5.17 12.06
C ASN A 150 -10.65 4.47 13.24
N ARG A 151 -11.95 4.21 13.13
CA ARG A 151 -12.79 3.58 14.18
C ARG A 151 -12.79 4.33 15.51
N VAL A 152 -12.60 5.63 15.46
CA VAL A 152 -12.69 6.51 16.64
C VAL A 152 -14.14 6.90 16.92
N GLU A 153 -14.50 7.06 18.18
CA GLU A 153 -15.83 7.47 18.58
C GLU A 153 -16.07 8.98 18.36
N ASN A 154 -14.99 9.77 18.45
CA ASN A 154 -15.05 11.24 18.33
C ASN A 154 -13.69 11.84 17.97
N GLU A 155 -13.68 13.14 17.66
CA GLU A 155 -12.46 13.87 17.28
C GLU A 155 -11.40 13.92 18.39
N ALA A 156 -11.82 13.96 19.68
CA ALA A 156 -10.89 14.01 20.79
C ALA A 156 -10.07 12.72 20.90
N GLU A 157 -10.70 11.57 20.71
CA GLU A 157 -10.02 10.27 20.64
C GLU A 157 -9.05 10.20 19.47
N GLY A 158 -9.48 10.71 18.28
CA GLY A 158 -8.60 10.80 17.11
C GLY A 158 -7.36 11.66 17.37
N ALA A 159 -7.54 12.81 18.03
CA ALA A 159 -6.45 13.70 18.40
C ALA A 159 -5.48 13.04 19.41
N GLU A 160 -6.01 12.25 20.37
CA GLU A 160 -5.19 11.51 21.32
C GLU A 160 -4.32 10.46 20.64
N ILE A 161 -4.87 9.71 19.67
CA ILE A 161 -4.12 8.73 18.87
C ILE A 161 -3.00 9.44 18.10
N PHE A 162 -3.34 10.54 17.40
CA PHE A 162 -2.35 11.32 16.66
C PHE A 162 -1.22 11.78 17.59
N HIS A 163 -1.54 12.30 18.76
CA HIS A 163 -0.56 12.78 19.74
C HIS A 163 0.38 11.67 20.23
N LYS A 164 -0.16 10.46 20.45
CA LYS A 164 0.65 9.29 20.81
C LYS A 164 1.66 8.95 19.70
N ILE A 165 1.21 8.92 18.45
CA ILE A 165 2.06 8.64 17.29
C ILE A 165 3.12 9.74 17.10
N ASP A 166 2.73 11.01 17.15
CA ASP A 166 3.63 12.17 16.95
C ASP A 166 4.72 12.25 18.03
N THR A 167 4.35 12.11 19.30
CA THR A 167 5.30 12.15 20.43
C THR A 167 6.41 11.11 20.30
N VAL A 168 6.08 9.96 19.71
CA VAL A 168 7.02 8.88 19.54
C VAL A 168 7.82 9.04 18.25
N SER A 169 7.21 9.62 17.23
CA SER A 169 7.86 9.90 15.96
C SER A 169 8.86 11.06 16.05
N SER A 170 8.77 11.92 17.04
CA SER A 170 9.64 13.09 17.24
C SER A 170 10.93 12.79 18.03
N LYS A 171 11.06 11.61 18.63
CA LYS A 171 12.25 11.11 19.33
C LYS A 171 13.11 10.23 18.43
#